data_898efad56da2717145e7aa71fd0bb175
#
_entry.id   898efad56da2717145e7aa71fd0bb175
#
_cell.length_a   1.000
_cell.length_b   1.000
_cell.length_c   1.000
_cell.angle_alpha   90.00
_cell.angle_beta   90.00
_cell.angle_gamma   90.00
#
_symmetry.space_group_name_H-M   'P 1'
#
loop_
_entity.id
_entity.type
_entity.pdbx_description
1 polymer ?
#
loop_
_entity_poly.entity_id
_entity_poly.type
_entity_poly.pdbx_seq_one_letter_code
_entity_poly.pdbx_strand_id
1 'polypeptide(L)'
;EAAQHALNDLLLWLEQGGEVAIYDATNSTKERRKWVLEQIQRVGGKVAFVESICYDDSIVDANIVETKLGSPDYAGVQERDAVDDFRARIDHYLSVYETIDNEQLSWIKIIDAGRQVIVNRINSYLLSKIANFVMNLHIHPKTIWLSRHGQSMFNVEGRVGGDTVLSPRGTLYAQSLQSFFQDKGVGEVWTSTLKRTILTASTLESPTRQWKILDEINAGICDGLTYEQIAQRFPDVASARRADKLRYRYPQGESYEDVIERLEPVIFELEHSNQDILVIAHQAVLRALYAYFANRPRENCPYLSIPLHTVIQLQSKTYGCVEMRFALPPQID
;
A
#
# COMPACT_ATOMS: atom_id res chain seq x y z
N GLU A 1 -25.34 -20.63 11.07
CA GLU A 1 -24.53 -20.76 12.30
C GLU A 1 -23.18 -20.03 12.16
N ALA A 2 -22.31 -20.33 11.17
CA ALA A 2 -20.99 -19.69 11.03
C ALA A 2 -21.07 -18.16 10.95
N ALA A 3 -21.95 -17.63 10.11
CA ALA A 3 -22.13 -16.19 9.95
C ALA A 3 -22.66 -15.49 11.22
N GLN A 4 -23.39 -16.21 12.09
CA GLN A 4 -23.81 -15.70 13.39
C GLN A 4 -22.65 -15.63 14.36
N HIS A 5 -21.79 -16.66 14.39
CA HIS A 5 -20.60 -16.66 15.23
C HIS A 5 -19.65 -15.54 14.84
N ALA A 6 -19.35 -15.38 13.55
CA ALA A 6 -18.51 -14.30 13.05
C ALA A 6 -19.06 -12.90 13.40
N LEU A 7 -20.39 -12.70 13.33
CA LEU A 7 -20.98 -11.44 13.75
C LEU A 7 -20.87 -11.24 15.27
N ASN A 8 -21.07 -12.27 16.07
CA ASN A 8 -20.91 -12.17 17.52
C ASN A 8 -19.48 -11.82 17.94
N ASP A 9 -18.47 -12.42 17.29
CA ASP A 9 -17.06 -12.09 17.54
C ASP A 9 -16.76 -10.62 17.18
N LEU A 10 -17.32 -10.14 16.08
CA LEU A 10 -17.21 -8.74 15.67
C LEU A 10 -17.87 -7.80 16.70
N LEU A 11 -19.07 -8.13 17.19
CA LEU A 11 -19.77 -7.34 18.20
C LEU A 11 -18.96 -7.26 19.51
N LEU A 12 -18.44 -8.40 19.99
CA LEU A 12 -17.59 -8.44 21.17
C LEU A 12 -16.33 -7.58 21.01
N TRP A 13 -15.71 -7.60 19.83
CA TRP A 13 -14.55 -6.79 19.55
C TRP A 13 -14.87 -5.28 19.56
N LEU A 14 -16.02 -4.86 19.00
CA LEU A 14 -16.49 -3.48 19.08
C LEU A 14 -16.77 -3.03 20.51
N GLU A 15 -17.41 -3.87 21.32
CA GLU A 15 -17.69 -3.60 22.74
C GLU A 15 -16.40 -3.45 23.58
N GLN A 16 -15.32 -4.09 23.17
CA GLN A 16 -14.00 -3.99 23.79
C GLN A 16 -13.20 -2.75 23.35
N GLY A 17 -13.80 -1.85 22.57
CA GLY A 17 -13.20 -0.60 22.12
C GLY A 17 -12.59 -0.67 20.73
N GLY A 18 -12.91 -1.69 19.95
CA GLY A 18 -12.56 -1.73 18.52
C GLY A 18 -13.22 -0.60 17.72
N GLU A 19 -12.48 0.02 16.81
CA GLU A 19 -12.96 1.21 16.10
C GLU A 19 -13.57 0.89 14.73
N VAL A 20 -12.98 -0.04 13.98
CA VAL A 20 -13.41 -0.39 12.61
C VAL A 20 -13.35 -1.89 12.40
N ALA A 21 -14.46 -2.49 12.03
CA ALA A 21 -14.54 -3.91 11.71
C ALA A 21 -15.10 -4.14 10.31
N ILE A 22 -14.62 -5.18 9.63
CA ILE A 22 -15.11 -5.62 8.31
C ILE A 22 -15.83 -6.95 8.49
N TYR A 23 -17.11 -6.99 8.10
CA TYR A 23 -17.91 -8.21 8.06
C TYR A 23 -18.00 -8.69 6.61
N ASP A 24 -17.07 -9.56 6.21
CA ASP A 24 -17.02 -10.16 4.87
C ASP A 24 -17.94 -11.38 4.81
N ALA A 25 -19.05 -11.22 4.10
CA ALA A 25 -20.03 -12.28 3.85
C ALA A 25 -20.85 -11.95 2.61
N THR A 26 -21.55 -12.94 2.05
CA THR A 26 -22.39 -12.73 0.86
C THR A 26 -23.51 -11.71 1.09
N ASN A 27 -24.13 -11.66 2.30
CA ASN A 27 -25.18 -10.71 2.68
C ASN A 27 -26.23 -10.46 1.57
N SER A 28 -26.63 -11.54 0.85
CA SER A 28 -27.32 -11.48 -0.45
C SER A 28 -28.70 -10.83 -0.39
N THR A 29 -29.44 -10.99 0.72
CA THR A 29 -30.83 -10.53 0.83
C THR A 29 -30.97 -9.25 1.66
N LYS A 30 -32.02 -8.47 1.38
CA LYS A 30 -32.40 -7.29 2.18
C LYS A 30 -32.65 -7.64 3.63
N GLU A 31 -33.30 -8.79 3.89
CA GLU A 31 -33.58 -9.30 5.24
C GLU A 31 -32.27 -9.56 6.00
N ARG A 32 -31.31 -10.23 5.37
CA ARG A 32 -30.01 -10.52 5.98
C ARG A 32 -29.25 -9.24 6.33
N ARG A 33 -29.21 -8.27 5.42
CA ARG A 33 -28.56 -6.96 5.66
C ARG A 33 -29.27 -6.17 6.77
N LYS A 34 -30.61 -6.21 6.82
CA LYS A 34 -31.37 -5.59 7.89
C LYS A 34 -31.04 -6.21 9.25
N TRP A 35 -30.97 -7.52 9.32
CA TRP A 35 -30.58 -8.21 10.54
C TRP A 35 -29.18 -7.81 11.01
N VAL A 36 -28.17 -7.78 10.15
CA VAL A 36 -26.81 -7.30 10.48
C VAL A 36 -26.84 -5.88 11.01
N LEU A 37 -27.54 -4.98 10.31
CA LEU A 37 -27.69 -3.58 10.71
C LEU A 37 -28.27 -3.43 12.12
N GLU A 38 -29.32 -4.16 12.43
CA GLU A 38 -29.99 -4.14 13.74
C GLU A 38 -29.05 -4.62 14.87
N GLN A 39 -28.24 -5.65 14.63
CA GLN A 39 -27.29 -6.14 15.63
C GLN A 39 -26.20 -5.10 15.92
N ILE A 40 -25.60 -4.50 14.87
CA ILE A 40 -24.55 -3.50 15.03
C ILE A 40 -25.09 -2.22 15.70
N GLN A 41 -26.30 -1.79 15.37
CA GLN A 41 -26.92 -0.60 15.98
C GLN A 41 -27.19 -0.78 17.47
N ARG A 42 -27.46 -2.01 17.96
CA ARG A 42 -27.67 -2.30 19.39
C ARG A 42 -26.44 -1.96 20.24
N VAL A 43 -25.25 -2.12 19.68
CA VAL A 43 -23.97 -1.76 20.34
C VAL A 43 -23.50 -0.34 20.00
N GLY A 44 -24.35 0.49 19.38
CA GLY A 44 -24.03 1.85 19.00
C GLY A 44 -23.14 1.99 17.75
N GLY A 45 -22.90 0.89 17.03
CA GLY A 45 -22.09 0.88 15.82
C GLY A 45 -22.78 1.55 14.63
N LYS A 46 -21.98 2.06 13.68
CA LYS A 46 -22.43 2.57 12.39
C LYS A 46 -22.08 1.56 11.29
N VAL A 47 -22.98 1.38 10.34
CA VAL A 47 -22.81 0.44 9.24
C VAL A 47 -22.73 1.18 7.91
N ALA A 48 -21.77 0.80 7.09
CA ALA A 48 -21.77 1.09 5.66
C ALA A 48 -21.62 -0.23 4.90
N PHE A 49 -22.42 -0.39 3.86
CA PHE A 49 -22.34 -1.57 3.00
C PHE A 49 -21.43 -1.30 1.82
N VAL A 50 -20.62 -2.28 1.46
CA VAL A 50 -19.84 -2.28 0.21
C VAL A 50 -20.40 -3.43 -0.64
N GLU A 51 -20.98 -3.09 -1.79
CA GLU A 51 -21.55 -4.04 -2.73
C GLU A 51 -20.64 -4.13 -3.95
N SER A 52 -20.09 -5.31 -4.23
CA SER A 52 -19.28 -5.58 -5.42
C SER A 52 -20.09 -6.41 -6.40
N ILE A 53 -20.31 -5.87 -7.59
CA ILE A 53 -21.06 -6.51 -8.68
C ILE A 53 -20.15 -6.58 -9.90
N CYS A 54 -20.09 -7.71 -10.56
CA CYS A 54 -19.37 -7.87 -11.83
C CYS A 54 -20.31 -8.48 -12.88
N TYR A 55 -20.49 -7.76 -13.98
CA TYR A 55 -21.26 -8.21 -15.16
C TYR A 55 -20.33 -8.68 -16.29
N ASP A 56 -19.02 -8.46 -16.17
CA ASP A 56 -18.03 -8.86 -17.16
C ASP A 56 -17.53 -10.28 -16.85
N ASP A 57 -17.99 -11.25 -17.64
CA ASP A 57 -17.61 -12.66 -17.48
C ASP A 57 -16.09 -12.88 -17.56
N SER A 58 -15.38 -12.08 -18.35
CA SER A 58 -13.92 -12.21 -18.49
C SER A 58 -13.19 -11.85 -17.19
N ILE A 59 -13.69 -10.85 -16.46
CA ILE A 59 -13.18 -10.49 -15.14
C ILE A 59 -13.52 -11.58 -14.13
N VAL A 60 -14.74 -12.10 -14.17
CA VAL A 60 -15.19 -13.18 -13.28
C VAL A 60 -14.30 -14.42 -13.47
N ASP A 61 -14.07 -14.85 -14.71
CA ASP A 61 -13.25 -16.02 -15.01
C ASP A 61 -11.79 -15.83 -14.58
N ALA A 62 -11.20 -14.66 -14.89
CA ALA A 62 -9.84 -14.35 -14.46
C ALA A 62 -9.71 -14.41 -12.93
N ASN A 63 -10.70 -13.87 -12.20
CA ASN A 63 -10.74 -13.92 -10.75
C ASN A 63 -10.90 -15.35 -10.19
N ILE A 64 -11.73 -16.19 -10.80
CA ILE A 64 -11.88 -17.58 -10.40
C ILE A 64 -10.54 -18.31 -10.52
N VAL A 65 -9.87 -18.16 -11.66
CA VAL A 65 -8.57 -18.79 -11.92
C VAL A 65 -7.51 -18.29 -10.93
N GLU A 66 -7.39 -16.98 -10.75
CA GLU A 66 -6.35 -16.39 -9.89
C GLU A 66 -6.58 -16.67 -8.39
N THR A 67 -7.85 -16.64 -7.93
CA THR A 67 -8.14 -16.65 -6.49
C THR A 67 -8.56 -18.02 -5.98
N LYS A 68 -9.27 -18.81 -6.77
CA LYS A 68 -9.91 -20.03 -6.29
C LYS A 68 -9.11 -21.29 -6.54
N LEU A 69 -8.36 -21.36 -7.64
CA LEU A 69 -7.47 -22.50 -7.90
C LEU A 69 -6.36 -22.61 -6.85
N GLY A 70 -5.95 -21.50 -6.22
CA GLY A 70 -5.02 -21.49 -5.09
C GLY A 70 -5.65 -21.79 -3.73
N SER A 71 -6.98 -21.96 -3.65
CA SER A 71 -7.70 -22.22 -2.40
C SER A 71 -7.58 -23.69 -2.00
N PRO A 72 -7.51 -24.02 -0.67
CA PRO A 72 -7.54 -25.39 -0.17
C PRO A 72 -8.74 -26.20 -0.65
N ASP A 73 -9.88 -25.55 -0.90
CA ASP A 73 -11.12 -26.19 -1.35
C ASP A 73 -11.00 -26.86 -2.73
N TYR A 74 -10.08 -26.36 -3.57
CA TYR A 74 -9.85 -26.86 -4.93
C TYR A 74 -8.48 -27.53 -5.10
N ALA A 75 -7.79 -27.83 -4.00
CA ALA A 75 -6.50 -28.51 -4.06
C ALA A 75 -6.62 -29.88 -4.74
N GLY A 76 -5.98 -30.06 -5.91
CA GLY A 76 -6.01 -31.29 -6.70
C GLY A 76 -7.21 -31.43 -7.66
N VAL A 77 -8.08 -30.43 -7.75
CA VAL A 77 -9.17 -30.37 -8.75
C VAL A 77 -8.62 -29.79 -10.06
N GLN A 78 -9.08 -30.32 -11.20
CA GLN A 78 -8.71 -29.75 -12.50
C GLN A 78 -9.29 -28.32 -12.66
N GLU A 79 -8.54 -27.43 -13.28
CA GLU A 79 -8.90 -26.01 -13.44
C GLU A 79 -10.31 -25.83 -14.02
N ARG A 80 -10.64 -26.59 -15.05
CA ARG A 80 -11.95 -26.51 -15.72
C ARG A 80 -13.10 -26.89 -14.77
N ASP A 81 -12.94 -27.98 -14.04
CA ASP A 81 -13.97 -28.47 -13.10
C ASP A 81 -14.17 -27.49 -11.94
N ALA A 82 -13.07 -26.87 -11.46
CA ALA A 82 -13.12 -25.86 -10.42
C ALA A 82 -13.82 -24.58 -10.89
N VAL A 83 -13.59 -24.14 -12.14
CA VAL A 83 -14.28 -22.98 -12.73
C VAL A 83 -15.77 -23.26 -12.89
N ASP A 84 -16.15 -24.45 -13.40
CA ASP A 84 -17.55 -24.83 -13.60
C ASP A 84 -18.30 -24.93 -12.26
N ASP A 85 -17.70 -25.54 -11.23
CA ASP A 85 -18.28 -25.60 -9.86
C ASP A 85 -18.47 -24.19 -9.28
N PHE A 86 -17.47 -23.33 -9.42
CA PHE A 86 -17.56 -21.98 -8.88
C PHE A 86 -18.60 -21.13 -9.59
N ARG A 87 -18.76 -21.28 -10.93
CA ARG A 87 -19.83 -20.62 -11.69
C ARG A 87 -21.20 -21.10 -11.22
N ALA A 88 -21.41 -22.40 -11.02
CA ALA A 88 -22.66 -22.92 -10.48
C ALA A 88 -23.01 -22.34 -9.11
N ARG A 89 -22.01 -22.10 -8.26
CA ARG A 89 -22.20 -21.41 -6.97
C ARG A 89 -22.57 -19.94 -7.15
N ILE A 90 -21.95 -19.23 -8.10
CA ILE A 90 -22.31 -17.84 -8.44
C ILE A 90 -23.77 -17.79 -8.88
N ASP A 91 -24.20 -18.64 -9.79
CA ASP A 91 -25.57 -18.69 -10.29
C ASP A 91 -26.59 -18.93 -9.16
N HIS A 92 -26.26 -19.85 -8.24
CA HIS A 92 -27.08 -20.07 -7.05
C HIS A 92 -27.24 -18.81 -6.20
N TYR A 93 -26.14 -18.08 -5.92
CA TYR A 93 -26.22 -16.82 -5.17
C TYR A 93 -26.96 -15.72 -5.93
N LEU A 94 -26.79 -15.61 -7.23
CA LEU A 94 -27.49 -14.63 -8.08
C LEU A 94 -29.01 -14.85 -8.07
N SER A 95 -29.47 -16.10 -7.93
CA SER A 95 -30.91 -16.42 -7.89
C SER A 95 -31.66 -15.83 -6.68
N VAL A 96 -30.93 -15.56 -5.59
CA VAL A 96 -31.50 -15.00 -4.33
C VAL A 96 -30.95 -13.61 -4.00
N TYR A 97 -30.10 -13.07 -4.89
CA TYR A 97 -29.43 -11.81 -4.65
C TYR A 97 -30.36 -10.61 -4.86
N GLU A 98 -30.36 -9.70 -3.90
CA GLU A 98 -31.07 -8.43 -3.93
C GLU A 98 -30.06 -7.27 -3.82
N THR A 99 -29.93 -6.46 -4.86
CA THR A 99 -29.05 -5.29 -4.85
C THR A 99 -29.41 -4.28 -3.75
N ILE A 100 -28.43 -3.52 -3.28
CA ILE A 100 -28.66 -2.45 -2.30
C ILE A 100 -29.25 -1.24 -3.04
N ASP A 101 -30.46 -0.87 -2.65
CA ASP A 101 -31.21 0.24 -3.22
C ASP A 101 -31.81 1.20 -2.16
N ASN A 102 -31.57 0.93 -0.88
CA ASN A 102 -32.11 1.73 0.20
C ASN A 102 -31.37 3.05 0.36
N GLU A 103 -32.00 4.15 -0.03
CA GLU A 103 -31.47 5.51 0.03
C GLU A 103 -31.19 5.99 1.47
N GLN A 104 -31.73 5.34 2.51
CA GLN A 104 -31.51 5.72 3.91
C GLN A 104 -30.21 5.15 4.48
N LEU A 105 -29.58 4.18 3.81
CA LEU A 105 -28.35 3.53 4.26
C LEU A 105 -27.12 4.17 3.63
N SER A 106 -25.98 4.06 4.33
CA SER A 106 -24.66 4.37 3.75
C SER A 106 -24.15 3.16 2.97
N TRP A 107 -23.83 3.34 1.70
CA TRP A 107 -23.29 2.26 0.88
C TRP A 107 -22.41 2.76 -0.27
N ILE A 108 -21.52 1.89 -0.70
CA ILE A 108 -20.63 2.02 -1.86
C ILE A 108 -20.92 0.83 -2.76
N LYS A 109 -21.25 1.06 -4.02
CA LYS A 109 -21.46 0.02 -5.02
C LYS A 109 -20.35 0.09 -6.04
N ILE A 110 -19.63 -1.02 -6.21
CA ILE A 110 -18.51 -1.19 -7.15
C ILE A 110 -19.01 -2.08 -8.28
N ILE A 111 -18.94 -1.60 -9.50
CA ILE A 111 -19.41 -2.33 -10.69
C ILE A 111 -18.23 -2.62 -11.60
N ASP A 112 -18.12 -3.88 -12.05
CA ASP A 112 -17.09 -4.38 -12.94
C ASP A 112 -15.69 -3.94 -12.48
N ALA A 113 -15.37 -4.35 -11.26
CA ALA A 113 -14.07 -4.11 -10.63
C ALA A 113 -13.61 -2.64 -10.59
N GLY A 114 -14.56 -1.72 -10.43
CA GLY A 114 -14.27 -0.28 -10.32
C GLY A 114 -14.48 0.52 -11.60
N ARG A 115 -14.94 -0.10 -12.70
CA ARG A 115 -15.33 0.65 -13.91
C ARG A 115 -16.37 1.73 -13.60
N GLN A 116 -17.26 1.46 -12.65
CA GLN A 116 -18.19 2.44 -12.09
C GLN A 116 -18.30 2.26 -10.58
N VAL A 117 -18.28 3.36 -9.84
CA VAL A 117 -18.52 3.37 -8.41
C VAL A 117 -19.67 4.32 -8.11
N ILE A 118 -20.67 3.83 -7.39
CA ILE A 118 -21.83 4.61 -6.95
C ILE A 118 -21.80 4.67 -5.44
N VAL A 119 -21.98 5.85 -4.88
CA VAL A 119 -21.95 6.09 -3.43
C VAL A 119 -23.26 6.69 -2.94
N ASN A 120 -23.71 6.30 -1.76
CA ASN A 120 -24.89 6.84 -1.11
C ASN A 120 -24.60 7.16 0.37
N ARG A 121 -24.95 8.36 0.81
CA ARG A 121 -24.82 8.86 2.19
C ARG A 121 -23.44 8.64 2.82
N ILE A 122 -22.40 9.00 2.10
CA ILE A 122 -21.03 9.01 2.61
C ILE A 122 -20.80 10.28 3.44
N ASN A 123 -21.19 10.24 4.72
CA ASN A 123 -21.32 11.43 5.57
C ASN A 123 -20.25 11.52 6.66
N SER A 124 -19.18 10.71 6.61
CA SER A 124 -18.09 10.75 7.57
C SER A 124 -16.73 10.76 6.89
N TYR A 125 -15.72 11.28 7.59
CA TYR A 125 -14.34 11.30 7.10
C TYR A 125 -13.85 9.90 6.72
N LEU A 126 -14.07 8.91 7.60
CA LEU A 126 -13.64 7.52 7.34
C LEU A 126 -14.32 6.93 6.10
N LEU A 127 -15.65 7.09 5.97
CA LEU A 127 -16.37 6.58 4.80
C LEU A 127 -15.94 7.29 3.51
N SER A 128 -15.67 8.59 3.56
CA SER A 128 -15.12 9.33 2.42
C SER A 128 -13.75 8.80 2.00
N LYS A 129 -12.89 8.47 2.97
CA LYS A 129 -11.58 7.84 2.71
C LYS A 129 -11.74 6.45 2.08
N ILE A 130 -12.65 5.63 2.62
CA ILE A 130 -12.93 4.29 2.06
C ILE A 130 -13.48 4.42 0.62
N ALA A 131 -14.43 5.31 0.38
CA ALA A 131 -14.97 5.53 -0.95
C ALA A 131 -13.89 5.99 -1.94
N ASN A 132 -13.05 6.94 -1.53
CA ASN A 132 -11.92 7.40 -2.34
C ASN A 132 -10.91 6.28 -2.63
N PHE A 133 -10.56 5.48 -1.63
CA PHE A 133 -9.69 4.32 -1.81
C PHE A 133 -10.28 3.32 -2.82
N VAL A 134 -11.55 2.94 -2.64
CA VAL A 134 -12.24 2.00 -3.52
C VAL A 134 -12.35 2.51 -4.96
N MET A 135 -12.59 3.82 -5.16
CA MET A 135 -12.62 4.42 -6.49
C MET A 135 -11.28 4.39 -7.22
N ASN A 136 -10.18 4.26 -6.48
CA ASN A 136 -8.82 4.25 -7.04
C ASN A 136 -8.21 2.85 -7.09
N LEU A 137 -8.92 1.81 -6.65
CA LEU A 137 -8.46 0.43 -6.79
C LEU A 137 -8.54 -0.01 -8.25
N HIS A 138 -7.43 -0.45 -8.79
CA HIS A 138 -7.36 -1.08 -10.09
C HIS A 138 -6.96 -2.55 -9.94
N ILE A 139 -7.69 -3.44 -10.60
CA ILE A 139 -7.44 -4.89 -10.58
C ILE A 139 -6.37 -5.33 -11.58
N HIS A 140 -5.85 -4.41 -12.41
CA HIS A 140 -4.79 -4.76 -13.35
C HIS A 140 -3.48 -5.03 -12.61
N PRO A 141 -2.84 -6.18 -12.87
CA PRO A 141 -1.52 -6.47 -12.31
C PRO A 141 -0.56 -5.34 -12.68
N LYS A 142 0.05 -4.74 -11.67
CA LYS A 142 1.09 -3.73 -11.85
C LYS A 142 2.24 -4.00 -10.90
N THR A 143 3.39 -3.50 -11.26
CA THR A 143 4.59 -3.62 -10.48
C THR A 143 5.00 -2.26 -9.92
N ILE A 144 5.19 -2.19 -8.62
CA ILE A 144 5.81 -1.04 -7.96
C ILE A 144 7.25 -1.42 -7.68
N TRP A 145 8.16 -0.65 -8.26
CA TRP A 145 9.59 -0.80 -8.04
C TRP A 145 10.06 0.25 -7.06
N LEU A 146 10.78 -0.17 -6.02
CA LEU A 146 11.33 0.71 -5.01
C LEU A 146 12.85 0.66 -5.06
N SER A 147 13.50 1.81 -5.14
CA SER A 147 14.94 1.95 -5.09
C SER A 147 15.35 3.14 -4.21
N ARG A 148 16.32 2.93 -3.33
CA ARG A 148 16.99 4.09 -2.74
C ARG A 148 17.83 4.80 -3.82
N HIS A 149 18.02 6.11 -3.64
CA HIS A 149 19.03 6.84 -4.40
C HIS A 149 20.39 6.15 -4.31
N GLY A 150 21.25 6.29 -5.30
CA GLY A 150 22.62 5.86 -5.24
C GLY A 150 23.35 6.47 -4.02
N GLN A 151 24.42 5.85 -3.55
CA GLN A 151 25.19 6.37 -2.41
C GLN A 151 25.50 7.86 -2.59
N SER A 152 25.11 8.71 -1.64
CA SER A 152 25.41 10.14 -1.64
C SER A 152 26.71 10.44 -0.88
N MET A 153 27.26 11.65 -1.03
CA MET A 153 28.41 12.09 -0.25
C MET A 153 28.12 12.06 1.25
N PHE A 154 26.91 12.44 1.69
CA PHE A 154 26.53 12.33 3.10
C PHE A 154 26.44 10.88 3.58
N ASN A 155 26.10 9.92 2.72
CA ASN A 155 26.19 8.51 3.10
C ASN A 155 27.65 8.07 3.34
N VAL A 156 28.61 8.57 2.56
CA VAL A 156 30.04 8.31 2.77
C VAL A 156 30.52 8.89 4.10
N GLU A 157 30.05 10.09 4.45
CA GLU A 157 30.41 10.79 5.69
C GLU A 157 29.59 10.30 6.92
N GLY A 158 28.60 9.40 6.75
CA GLY A 158 27.71 8.94 7.83
C GLY A 158 26.76 10.01 8.35
N ARG A 159 26.48 11.07 7.59
CA ARG A 159 25.59 12.18 7.96
C ARG A 159 24.14 11.88 7.59
N VAL A 160 23.21 12.38 8.41
CA VAL A 160 21.77 12.30 8.16
C VAL A 160 21.26 13.53 7.39
N GLY A 161 20.19 13.35 6.63
CA GLY A 161 19.51 14.45 5.93
C GLY A 161 20.31 15.04 4.76
N GLY A 162 20.27 16.35 4.65
CA GLY A 162 20.95 17.17 3.64
C GLY A 162 20.51 16.96 2.20
N ASP A 163 21.03 17.79 1.31
CA ASP A 163 20.81 17.68 -0.15
C ASP A 163 22.16 17.62 -0.89
N THR A 164 22.85 16.49 -0.81
CA THR A 164 24.14 16.27 -1.45
C THR A 164 24.01 15.48 -2.74
N VAL A 165 25.03 15.60 -3.58
CA VAL A 165 25.20 14.85 -4.84
C VAL A 165 25.57 13.38 -4.55
N LEU A 166 25.52 12.56 -5.58
CA LEU A 166 25.98 11.18 -5.53
C LEU A 166 27.52 11.12 -5.32
N SER A 167 27.96 10.08 -4.62
CA SER A 167 29.36 9.66 -4.64
C SER A 167 29.70 8.99 -5.98
N PRO A 168 30.99 8.76 -6.29
CA PRO A 168 31.39 7.98 -7.47
C PRO A 168 30.68 6.62 -7.53
N ARG A 169 30.60 5.93 -6.39
CA ARG A 169 29.87 4.65 -6.27
C ARG A 169 28.37 4.80 -6.52
N GLY A 170 27.76 5.91 -6.09
CA GLY A 170 26.35 6.22 -6.37
C GLY A 170 26.09 6.49 -7.84
N THR A 171 27.03 7.13 -8.54
CA THR A 171 26.94 7.36 -10.00
C THR A 171 27.00 6.05 -10.77
N LEU A 172 27.89 5.13 -10.42
CA LEU A 172 27.94 3.79 -11.00
C LEU A 172 26.63 3.01 -10.76
N TYR A 173 26.03 3.17 -9.59
CA TYR A 173 24.71 2.57 -9.33
C TYR A 173 23.63 3.12 -10.27
N ALA A 174 23.61 4.42 -10.55
CA ALA A 174 22.64 4.99 -11.50
C ALA A 174 22.78 4.36 -12.91
N GLN A 175 23.99 4.09 -13.36
CA GLN A 175 24.27 3.39 -14.62
C GLN A 175 23.78 1.92 -14.56
N SER A 176 24.07 1.21 -13.46
CA SER A 176 23.57 -0.16 -13.26
C SER A 176 22.05 -0.22 -13.23
N LEU A 177 21.41 0.80 -12.66
CA LEU A 177 19.96 0.93 -12.63
C LEU A 177 19.37 1.12 -14.03
N GLN A 178 20.01 1.94 -14.87
CA GLN A 178 19.65 2.11 -16.28
C GLN A 178 19.68 0.76 -17.01
N SER A 179 20.81 0.06 -16.92
CA SER A 179 20.98 -1.26 -17.56
C SER A 179 19.93 -2.27 -17.07
N PHE A 180 19.60 -2.24 -15.78
CA PHE A 180 18.60 -3.14 -15.20
C PHE A 180 17.18 -2.88 -15.75
N PHE A 181 16.82 -1.63 -16.03
CA PHE A 181 15.49 -1.26 -16.53
C PHE A 181 15.38 -1.15 -18.04
N GLN A 182 16.46 -1.33 -18.79
CA GLN A 182 16.47 -1.20 -20.26
C GLN A 182 15.42 -2.07 -20.95
N ASP A 183 15.24 -3.32 -20.47
CA ASP A 183 14.29 -4.29 -21.02
C ASP A 183 12.99 -4.42 -20.18
N LYS A 184 12.83 -3.56 -19.16
CA LYS A 184 11.67 -3.58 -18.28
C LYS A 184 10.81 -2.35 -18.55
N GLY A 185 9.59 -2.56 -19.00
CA GLY A 185 8.66 -1.50 -19.41
C GLY A 185 8.14 -0.65 -18.23
N VAL A 186 9.02 0.10 -17.56
CA VAL A 186 8.60 1.06 -16.52
C VAL A 186 7.95 2.27 -17.18
N GLY A 187 6.69 2.54 -16.85
CA GLY A 187 5.92 3.62 -17.42
C GLY A 187 6.34 5.00 -16.93
N GLU A 188 6.60 5.15 -15.63
CA GLU A 188 7.07 6.40 -15.02
C GLU A 188 8.12 6.14 -13.94
N VAL A 189 9.00 7.12 -13.74
CA VAL A 189 9.96 7.17 -12.64
C VAL A 189 9.58 8.32 -11.71
N TRP A 190 9.35 8.02 -10.43
CA TRP A 190 9.04 9.03 -9.43
C TRP A 190 10.25 9.27 -8.53
N THR A 191 10.63 10.53 -8.37
CA THR A 191 11.73 10.91 -7.50
C THR A 191 11.28 11.90 -6.44
N SER A 192 12.06 12.05 -5.39
CA SER A 192 11.99 13.22 -4.53
C SER A 192 12.55 14.46 -5.25
N THR A 193 12.49 15.62 -4.59
CA THR A 193 13.09 16.85 -5.11
C THR A 193 14.58 16.98 -4.77
N LEU A 194 15.14 16.02 -4.03
CA LEU A 194 16.54 16.08 -3.59
C LEU A 194 17.50 15.57 -4.69
N LYS A 195 18.64 16.25 -4.83
CA LYS A 195 19.63 16.04 -5.92
C LYS A 195 20.00 14.57 -6.10
N ARG A 196 20.24 13.84 -5.01
CA ARG A 196 20.67 12.44 -5.09
C ARG A 196 19.65 11.52 -5.75
N THR A 197 18.33 11.75 -5.60
CA THR A 197 17.30 10.96 -6.29
C THR A 197 17.18 11.35 -7.75
N ILE A 198 17.23 12.65 -8.06
CA ILE A 198 17.19 13.18 -9.42
C ILE A 198 18.41 12.66 -10.22
N LEU A 199 19.62 12.72 -9.63
CA LEU A 199 20.82 12.21 -10.26
C LEU A 199 20.80 10.69 -10.44
N THR A 200 20.16 9.95 -9.54
CA THR A 200 19.99 8.50 -9.71
C THR A 200 19.05 8.16 -10.86
N ALA A 201 18.01 8.98 -11.07
CA ALA A 201 17.06 8.80 -12.16
C ALA A 201 17.55 9.34 -13.51
N SER A 202 18.56 10.20 -13.53
CA SER A 202 18.95 10.99 -14.72
C SER A 202 19.44 10.15 -15.92
N THR A 203 19.78 8.89 -15.70
CA THR A 203 20.22 7.96 -16.75
C THR A 203 19.05 7.15 -17.34
N LEU A 204 17.86 7.19 -16.70
CA LEU A 204 16.69 6.42 -17.14
C LEU A 204 15.96 7.16 -18.27
N GLU A 205 15.44 6.40 -19.24
CA GLU A 205 14.72 6.95 -20.40
C GLU A 205 13.24 7.23 -20.14
N SER A 206 12.68 6.60 -19.12
CA SER A 206 11.26 6.75 -18.77
C SER A 206 10.94 8.16 -18.27
N PRO A 207 9.72 8.68 -18.51
CA PRO A 207 9.28 9.96 -17.99
C PRO A 207 9.48 10.06 -16.47
N THR A 208 10.05 11.16 -16.01
CA THR A 208 10.35 11.38 -14.59
C THR A 208 9.44 12.43 -13.98
N ARG A 209 8.79 12.11 -12.86
CA ARG A 209 7.97 13.02 -12.06
C ARG A 209 8.61 13.25 -10.69
N GLN A 210 8.78 14.51 -10.31
CA GLN A 210 9.33 14.87 -9.00
C GLN A 210 8.21 15.16 -8.01
N TRP A 211 8.30 14.56 -6.82
CA TRP A 211 7.35 14.70 -5.73
C TRP A 211 8.06 15.18 -4.46
N LYS A 212 7.74 16.39 -4.00
CA LYS A 212 8.29 16.88 -2.73
C LYS A 212 7.90 16.00 -1.54
N ILE A 213 6.74 15.38 -1.60
CA ILE A 213 6.25 14.43 -0.59
C ILE A 213 7.18 13.21 -0.43
N LEU A 214 7.99 12.88 -1.45
CA LEU A 214 8.98 11.81 -1.41
C LEU A 214 10.34 12.25 -0.82
N ASP A 215 10.52 13.51 -0.40
CA ASP A 215 11.75 13.95 0.27
C ASP A 215 12.00 13.15 1.56
N GLU A 216 13.28 12.97 1.93
CA GLU A 216 13.63 12.22 3.14
C GLU A 216 13.01 12.84 4.41
N ILE A 217 12.86 12.02 5.45
CA ILE A 217 12.45 12.48 6.77
C ILE A 217 13.30 13.69 7.18
N ASN A 218 12.62 14.76 7.58
CA ASN A 218 13.29 15.96 8.06
C ASN A 218 13.86 15.68 9.46
N ALA A 219 15.19 15.69 9.58
CA ALA A 219 15.86 15.47 10.86
C ALA A 219 15.95 16.77 11.72
N GLY A 220 15.36 17.88 11.29
CA GLY A 220 15.33 19.14 12.01
C GLY A 220 16.71 19.61 12.43
N ILE A 221 16.89 19.89 13.73
CA ILE A 221 18.20 20.34 14.28
C ILE A 221 19.35 19.31 14.12
N CYS A 222 19.02 18.07 13.80
CA CYS A 222 20.00 16.99 13.58
C CYS A 222 20.42 16.87 12.12
N ASP A 223 19.89 17.67 11.21
CA ASP A 223 20.23 17.62 9.79
C ASP A 223 21.72 17.91 9.57
N GLY A 224 22.38 17.15 8.72
CA GLY A 224 23.79 17.27 8.42
C GLY A 224 24.76 16.74 9.50
N LEU A 225 24.27 16.20 10.62
CA LEU A 225 25.09 15.60 11.67
C LEU A 225 25.25 14.09 11.48
N THR A 226 26.33 13.52 12.02
CA THR A 226 26.44 12.07 12.20
C THR A 226 25.67 11.60 13.44
N TYR A 227 25.33 10.32 13.52
CA TYR A 227 24.68 9.77 14.73
C TYR A 227 25.54 9.93 16.00
N GLU A 228 26.87 9.91 15.88
CA GLU A 228 27.78 10.18 16.99
C GLU A 228 27.69 11.64 17.43
N GLN A 229 27.69 12.58 16.49
CA GLN A 229 27.50 14.00 16.78
C GLN A 229 26.14 14.29 17.40
N ILE A 230 25.08 13.62 16.95
CA ILE A 230 23.74 13.73 17.55
C ILE A 230 23.77 13.23 19.00
N ALA A 231 24.39 12.08 19.27
CA ALA A 231 24.50 11.53 20.62
C ALA A 231 25.31 12.43 21.55
N GLN A 232 26.33 13.12 21.05
CA GLN A 232 27.14 14.06 21.82
C GLN A 232 26.46 15.41 22.08
N ARG A 233 25.85 15.99 21.04
CA ARG A 233 25.26 17.35 21.10
C ARG A 233 23.83 17.35 21.66
N PHE A 234 23.10 16.28 21.39
CA PHE A 234 21.67 16.13 21.70
C PHE A 234 21.40 14.74 22.30
N PRO A 235 21.96 14.40 23.49
CA PRO A 235 21.83 13.06 24.07
C PRO A 235 20.37 12.67 24.35
N ASP A 236 19.51 13.63 24.73
CA ASP A 236 18.08 13.38 24.96
C ASP A 236 17.35 13.01 23.67
N VAL A 237 17.70 13.67 22.56
CA VAL A 237 17.17 13.34 21.22
C VAL A 237 17.57 11.92 20.81
N ALA A 238 18.85 11.57 20.99
CA ALA A 238 19.36 10.25 20.67
C ALA A 238 18.69 9.14 21.50
N SER A 239 18.46 9.40 22.79
CA SER A 239 17.82 8.48 23.73
C SER A 239 16.34 8.30 23.42
N ALA A 240 15.58 9.39 23.28
CA ALA A 240 14.15 9.36 23.00
C ALA A 240 13.86 8.69 21.65
N ARG A 241 14.65 8.99 20.61
CA ARG A 241 14.53 8.32 19.29
C ARG A 241 14.81 6.82 19.37
N ARG A 242 15.72 6.39 20.24
CA ARG A 242 16.02 4.96 20.43
C ARG A 242 14.87 4.24 21.13
N ALA A 243 14.19 4.93 22.07
CA ALA A 243 13.06 4.37 22.82
C ALA A 243 11.82 4.16 21.95
N ASP A 244 11.47 5.11 21.10
CA ASP A 244 10.33 4.99 20.17
C ASP A 244 10.64 5.64 18.82
N LYS A 245 11.21 4.87 17.91
CA LYS A 245 11.63 5.38 16.61
C LYS A 245 10.46 5.73 15.69
N LEU A 246 9.29 5.14 15.90
CA LEU A 246 8.10 5.40 15.10
C LEU A 246 7.52 6.78 15.42
N ARG A 247 7.29 7.06 16.72
CA ARG A 247 6.57 8.26 17.18
C ARG A 247 7.48 9.41 17.49
N TYR A 248 8.77 9.15 17.73
CA TYR A 248 9.71 10.20 18.05
C TYR A 248 9.82 11.21 16.91
N ARG A 249 9.47 12.45 17.18
CA ARG A 249 9.62 13.60 16.26
C ARG A 249 10.91 14.34 16.55
N TYR A 250 11.74 14.53 15.52
CA TYR A 250 12.92 15.41 15.65
C TYR A 250 12.49 16.84 15.96
N PRO A 251 13.22 17.56 16.85
CA PRO A 251 12.98 19.00 17.06
C PRO A 251 13.08 19.76 15.74
N GLN A 252 12.04 20.51 15.39
CA GLN A 252 11.87 21.18 14.08
C GLN A 252 11.89 20.25 12.86
N GLY A 253 11.56 18.99 13.06
CA GLY A 253 11.56 17.97 12.02
C GLY A 253 10.34 17.07 12.10
N GLU A 254 10.48 15.86 11.58
CA GLU A 254 9.42 14.85 11.43
C GLU A 254 9.68 13.60 12.29
N SER A 255 8.61 12.88 12.57
CA SER A 255 8.61 11.47 12.99
C SER A 255 8.36 10.55 11.80
N TYR A 256 8.49 9.23 11.99
CA TYR A 256 8.01 8.27 10.97
C TYR A 256 6.49 8.33 10.80
N GLU A 257 5.72 8.64 11.85
CA GLU A 257 4.28 8.86 11.74
C GLU A 257 3.95 10.00 10.78
N ASP A 258 4.66 11.13 10.89
CA ASP A 258 4.50 12.27 9.97
C ASP A 258 4.82 11.88 8.52
N VAL A 259 5.87 11.09 8.32
CA VAL A 259 6.23 10.57 6.98
C VAL A 259 5.13 9.67 6.44
N ILE A 260 4.57 8.76 7.25
CA ILE A 260 3.48 7.88 6.84
C ILE A 260 2.24 8.69 6.45
N GLU A 261 1.87 9.68 7.26
CA GLU A 261 0.70 10.54 7.00
C GLU A 261 0.85 11.37 5.72
N ARG A 262 2.01 12.01 5.51
CA ARG A 262 2.22 12.81 4.30
C ARG A 262 2.34 11.99 3.02
N LEU A 263 2.63 10.69 3.10
CA LEU A 263 2.73 9.81 1.93
C LEU A 263 1.37 9.35 1.40
N GLU A 264 0.28 9.60 2.11
CA GLU A 264 -1.05 9.16 1.70
C GLU A 264 -1.42 9.55 0.25
N PRO A 265 -1.21 10.80 -0.22
CA PRO A 265 -1.51 11.17 -1.61
C PRO A 265 -0.67 10.39 -2.63
N VAL A 266 0.59 10.09 -2.31
CA VAL A 266 1.47 9.28 -3.17
C VAL A 266 1.00 7.83 -3.24
N ILE A 267 0.55 7.27 -2.12
CA ILE A 267 -0.01 5.92 -2.07
C ILE A 267 -1.26 5.84 -2.95
N PHE A 268 -2.17 6.80 -2.84
CA PHE A 268 -3.35 6.85 -3.70
C PHE A 268 -3.00 6.95 -5.19
N GLU A 269 -2.03 7.77 -5.55
CA GLU A 269 -1.60 7.90 -6.94
C GLU A 269 -0.90 6.62 -7.44
N LEU A 270 -0.12 5.95 -6.58
CA LEU A 270 0.45 4.64 -6.89
C LEU A 270 -0.65 3.59 -7.08
N GLU A 271 -1.69 3.58 -6.24
CA GLU A 271 -2.83 2.68 -6.40
C GLU A 271 -3.64 2.98 -7.66
N HIS A 272 -3.79 4.26 -8.01
CA HIS A 272 -4.55 4.70 -9.18
C HIS A 272 -3.83 4.43 -10.52
N SER A 273 -2.51 4.35 -10.52
CA SER A 273 -1.75 4.13 -11.76
C SER A 273 -2.06 2.79 -12.41
N ASN A 274 -2.18 2.79 -13.74
CA ASN A 274 -2.36 1.59 -14.57
C ASN A 274 -1.05 1.07 -15.18
N GLN A 275 0.09 1.64 -14.78
CA GLN A 275 1.39 1.27 -15.33
C GLN A 275 2.40 1.00 -14.21
N ASP A 276 3.45 0.28 -14.57
CA ASP A 276 4.57 0.02 -13.65
C ASP A 276 5.29 1.32 -13.32
N ILE A 277 5.55 1.56 -12.04
CA ILE A 277 6.21 2.76 -11.53
C ILE A 277 7.47 2.40 -10.77
N LEU A 278 8.55 3.11 -11.05
CA LEU A 278 9.77 3.08 -10.26
C LEU A 278 9.84 4.30 -9.33
N VAL A 279 9.82 4.06 -8.02
CA VAL A 279 10.01 5.10 -7.01
C VAL A 279 11.45 5.11 -6.55
N ILE A 280 12.17 6.20 -6.83
CA ILE A 280 13.52 6.45 -6.34
C ILE A 280 13.46 7.48 -5.22
N ALA A 281 13.60 7.04 -3.99
CA ALA A 281 13.44 7.90 -2.83
C ALA A 281 14.49 7.58 -1.74
N HIS A 282 14.10 7.72 -0.48
CA HIS A 282 14.98 7.68 0.67
C HIS A 282 14.56 6.59 1.64
N GLN A 283 15.41 6.31 2.63
CA GLN A 283 15.23 5.16 3.52
C GLN A 283 13.91 5.24 4.32
N ALA A 284 13.59 6.38 4.93
CA ALA A 284 12.38 6.47 5.75
C ALA A 284 11.11 6.41 4.89
N VAL A 285 11.10 7.13 3.79
CA VAL A 285 9.99 7.15 2.81
C VAL A 285 9.73 5.77 2.24
N LEU A 286 10.78 5.10 1.75
CA LEU A 286 10.63 3.77 1.16
C LEU A 286 10.25 2.70 2.18
N ARG A 287 10.64 2.84 3.44
CA ARG A 287 10.15 1.96 4.53
C ARG A 287 8.65 2.08 4.72
N ALA A 288 8.12 3.31 4.66
CA ALA A 288 6.69 3.55 4.79
C ALA A 288 5.91 2.99 3.58
N LEU A 289 6.36 3.26 2.35
CA LEU A 289 5.75 2.69 1.14
C LEU A 289 5.84 1.17 1.12
N TYR A 290 7.00 0.61 1.44
CA TYR A 290 7.19 -0.84 1.51
C TYR A 290 6.30 -1.48 2.59
N ALA A 291 6.18 -0.84 3.77
CA ALA A 291 5.30 -1.35 4.83
C ALA A 291 3.85 -1.44 4.36
N TYR A 292 3.38 -0.43 3.63
CA TYR A 292 2.03 -0.40 3.08
C TYR A 292 1.82 -1.51 2.04
N PHE A 293 2.59 -1.52 0.95
CA PHE A 293 2.38 -2.46 -0.16
C PHE A 293 2.71 -3.91 0.18
N ALA A 294 3.65 -4.16 1.06
CA ALA A 294 3.99 -5.50 1.55
C ALA A 294 3.20 -5.92 2.80
N ASN A 295 2.17 -5.16 3.17
CA ASN A 295 1.29 -5.42 4.32
C ASN A 295 2.08 -5.72 5.61
N ARG A 296 3.04 -4.84 5.96
CA ARG A 296 3.83 -4.96 7.19
C ARG A 296 3.23 -4.09 8.29
N PRO A 297 3.22 -4.57 9.55
CA PRO A 297 2.74 -3.76 10.67
C PRO A 297 3.43 -2.40 10.74
N ARG A 298 2.67 -1.35 11.06
CA ARG A 298 3.14 0.04 11.14
C ARG A 298 4.31 0.21 12.10
N GLU A 299 4.28 -0.53 13.20
CA GLU A 299 5.31 -0.53 14.25
C GLU A 299 6.67 -1.02 13.73
N ASN A 300 6.67 -1.89 12.74
CA ASN A 300 7.88 -2.44 12.13
C ASN A 300 8.50 -1.49 11.09
N CYS A 301 7.73 -0.50 10.59
CA CYS A 301 8.15 0.41 9.53
C CYS A 301 9.57 0.98 9.74
N PRO A 302 9.95 1.54 10.91
CA PRO A 302 11.27 2.14 11.10
C PRO A 302 12.45 1.16 11.01
N TYR A 303 12.19 -0.14 11.05
CA TYR A 303 13.20 -1.21 11.12
C TYR A 303 13.30 -2.05 9.85
N LEU A 304 12.39 -1.83 8.88
CA LEU A 304 12.41 -2.58 7.62
C LEU A 304 13.69 -2.33 6.83
N SER A 305 14.20 -3.38 6.22
CA SER A 305 15.47 -3.32 5.47
C SER A 305 15.21 -2.80 4.05
N ILE A 306 15.73 -1.62 3.76
CA ILE A 306 15.78 -1.02 2.42
C ILE A 306 17.23 -0.65 2.14
N PRO A 307 18.07 -1.58 1.67
CA PRO A 307 19.50 -1.33 1.47
C PRO A 307 19.77 -0.42 0.27
N LEU A 308 20.90 0.26 0.26
CA LEU A 308 21.42 0.95 -0.92
C LEU A 308 21.70 -0.06 -2.03
N HIS A 309 21.65 0.40 -3.28
CA HIS A 309 22.00 -0.38 -4.48
C HIS A 309 21.18 -1.68 -4.61
N THR A 310 19.95 -1.64 -4.16
CA THR A 310 18.99 -2.75 -4.28
C THR A 310 17.66 -2.23 -4.81
N VAL A 311 17.16 -2.89 -5.84
CA VAL A 311 15.82 -2.67 -6.36
C VAL A 311 14.89 -3.70 -5.74
N ILE A 312 13.77 -3.24 -5.20
CA ILE A 312 12.71 -4.08 -4.65
C ILE A 312 11.54 -4.04 -5.63
N GLN A 313 11.13 -5.19 -6.11
CA GLN A 313 9.94 -5.37 -6.92
C GLN A 313 8.79 -5.80 -6.02
N LEU A 314 7.68 -5.10 -6.11
CA LEU A 314 6.43 -5.41 -5.41
C LEU A 314 5.35 -5.59 -6.46
N GLN A 315 4.88 -6.81 -6.60
CA GLN A 315 3.78 -7.15 -7.49
C GLN A 315 2.55 -7.48 -6.68
N SER A 316 1.52 -6.65 -6.78
CA SER A 316 0.25 -6.89 -6.11
C SER A 316 -0.40 -8.16 -6.64
N LYS A 317 -0.93 -8.97 -5.74
CA LYS A 317 -1.72 -10.17 -6.00
C LYS A 317 -3.02 -10.07 -5.21
N THR A 318 -4.00 -10.86 -5.58
CA THR A 318 -5.31 -10.90 -4.91
C THR A 318 -5.20 -11.08 -3.40
N TYR A 319 -4.25 -11.90 -2.94
CA TYR A 319 -3.95 -12.11 -1.53
C TYR A 319 -2.50 -11.75 -1.23
N GLY A 320 -2.22 -10.44 -1.06
CA GLY A 320 -0.92 -9.96 -0.65
C GLY A 320 -0.06 -9.44 -1.78
N CYS A 321 1.25 -9.56 -1.62
CA CYS A 321 2.24 -9.01 -2.55
C CYS A 321 3.38 -10.00 -2.73
N VAL A 322 3.76 -10.23 -3.98
CA VAL A 322 4.99 -10.97 -4.31
C VAL A 322 6.15 -10.00 -4.34
N GLU A 323 7.16 -10.30 -3.55
CA GLU A 323 8.36 -9.49 -3.41
C GLU A 323 9.57 -10.17 -4.05
N MET A 324 10.34 -9.42 -4.83
CA MET A 324 11.68 -9.82 -5.30
C MET A 324 12.67 -8.70 -5.05
N ARG A 325 13.92 -9.05 -4.75
CA ARG A 325 15.00 -8.10 -4.51
C ARG A 325 16.18 -8.36 -5.43
N PHE A 326 16.63 -7.30 -6.07
CA PHE A 326 17.76 -7.33 -7.02
C PHE A 326 18.87 -6.44 -6.49
N ALA A 327 19.93 -7.04 -5.98
CA ALA A 327 21.14 -6.32 -5.65
C ALA A 327 21.86 -5.93 -6.96
N LEU A 328 22.10 -4.65 -7.13
CA LEU A 328 22.81 -4.07 -8.28
C LEU A 328 24.12 -3.46 -7.77
N PRO A 329 25.14 -4.25 -7.49
CA PRO A 329 26.43 -3.69 -7.06
C PRO A 329 26.95 -2.79 -8.18
N PRO A 330 27.49 -1.60 -7.85
CA PRO A 330 28.15 -0.79 -8.83
C PRO A 330 29.29 -1.60 -9.44
N GLN A 331 29.31 -1.73 -10.74
CA GLN A 331 30.42 -2.36 -11.44
C GLN A 331 31.65 -1.45 -11.25
N ILE A 332 32.65 -1.98 -10.58
CA ILE A 332 33.98 -1.36 -10.49
C ILE A 332 34.78 -2.11 -11.53
N ASP A 333 35.13 -1.44 -12.62
CA ASP A 333 36.07 -1.93 -13.61
C ASP A 333 37.44 -2.17 -12.99
#